data_995c02fb718705332080b8c35bf8d2af
#
_entry.id   995c02fb718705332080b8c35bf8d2af
#
_cell.length_a   1.000
_cell.length_b   1.000
_cell.length_c   1.000
_cell.angle_alpha   90.00
_cell.angle_beta   90.00
_cell.angle_gamma   90.00
#
_symmetry.space_group_name_H-M   'P 1'
#
loop_
_entity.id
_entity.type
_entity.pdbx_description
1 polymer ?
#
loop_
_entity_poly.entity_id
_entity_poly.type
_entity_poly.pdbx_seq_one_letter_code
_entity_poly.pdbx_strand_id
1 'polypeptide(L)'
;MAAEAPPKHDWKGEQGAYHNLCMRLFVGIPLAAAVIGELAATVARLRSDTDGLRWAAPESWHVTLQFLGNAGREECDCTVARLRELRLPPVPMRLEGLGFFDRAGILMVGVRVTPELLLVERSVTAATRLCGFVPETRPYRPHITLARSKSKGQGRGILELKAKIGRQPSFSGFAAEEFLLYESFLGPAGSRYEIRERFPLGGR
;
A
#
# COMPACT_ATOMS: atom_id res chain seq x y z
N MET A 1 -6.60 48.39 16.49
CA MET A 1 -7.30 47.26 17.16
C MET A 1 -6.59 46.00 16.72
N ALA A 2 -5.79 45.45 17.61
CA ALA A 2 -5.02 44.20 17.35
C ALA A 2 -5.92 43.01 17.65
N ALA A 3 -6.02 42.07 16.68
CA ALA A 3 -6.77 40.83 16.85
C ALA A 3 -6.01 39.88 17.76
N GLU A 4 -6.62 39.50 18.84
CA GLU A 4 -6.12 38.55 19.85
C GLU A 4 -6.07 37.14 19.25
N ALA A 5 -4.93 36.44 19.39
CA ALA A 5 -4.74 35.07 18.95
C ALA A 5 -5.55 34.10 19.85
N PRO A 6 -6.14 33.02 19.32
CA PRO A 6 -6.89 32.07 20.14
C PRO A 6 -5.96 31.29 21.09
N PRO A 7 -6.47 30.90 22.28
CA PRO A 7 -5.69 30.23 23.31
C PRO A 7 -5.17 28.87 22.85
N LYS A 8 -3.89 28.60 23.09
CA LYS A 8 -3.28 27.30 22.94
C LYS A 8 -3.89 26.34 23.96
N HIS A 9 -4.69 25.38 23.47
CA HIS A 9 -5.17 24.29 24.29
C HIS A 9 -3.98 23.39 24.72
N ASP A 10 -3.72 23.45 26.02
CA ASP A 10 -2.74 22.60 26.70
C ASP A 10 -3.41 21.25 27.01
N TRP A 11 -3.19 20.23 26.15
CA TRP A 11 -3.79 18.90 26.31
C TRP A 11 -2.78 17.86 26.83
N LYS A 12 -2.15 18.17 27.94
CA LYS A 12 -1.42 17.22 28.77
C LYS A 12 -2.36 16.50 29.73
N GLY A 13 -3.06 15.50 29.25
CA GLY A 13 -3.88 14.66 30.14
C GLY A 13 -4.84 13.83 29.32
N GLU A 14 -4.49 12.61 29.02
CA GLU A 14 -5.28 11.46 28.53
C GLU A 14 -4.59 10.66 27.41
N GLN A 15 -3.29 10.39 27.58
CA GLN A 15 -2.55 9.54 26.63
C GLN A 15 -2.85 8.03 26.78
N GLY A 16 -3.67 7.63 27.76
CA GLY A 16 -3.93 6.21 28.03
C GLY A 16 -5.18 5.61 27.34
N ALA A 17 -6.15 6.42 26.92
CA ALA A 17 -7.42 5.91 26.38
C ALA A 17 -7.53 5.94 24.85
N TYR A 18 -6.73 6.75 24.17
CA TYR A 18 -6.83 6.95 22.71
C TYR A 18 -5.99 5.99 21.87
N HIS A 19 -5.06 5.23 22.46
CA HIS A 19 -4.24 4.26 21.71
C HIS A 19 -5.01 3.06 21.15
N ASN A 20 -6.25 2.84 21.58
CA ASN A 20 -7.08 1.70 21.16
C ASN A 20 -8.11 2.07 20.07
N LEU A 21 -8.14 3.30 19.57
CA LEU A 21 -9.19 3.79 18.66
C LEU A 21 -8.70 4.22 17.27
N CYS A 22 -7.39 4.28 17.04
CA CYS A 22 -6.86 4.77 15.77
C CYS A 22 -6.20 3.65 14.98
N MET A 23 -6.90 3.15 13.97
CA MET A 23 -6.42 2.14 13.03
C MET A 23 -5.75 2.82 11.84
N ARG A 24 -4.57 2.36 11.41
CA ARG A 24 -3.97 2.84 10.17
C ARG A 24 -4.37 1.94 9.02
N LEU A 25 -5.30 2.41 8.20
CA LEU A 25 -5.97 1.62 7.19
C LEU A 25 -5.46 1.91 5.77
N PHE A 26 -5.55 0.90 4.91
CA PHE A 26 -5.41 1.03 3.46
C PHE A 26 -6.20 -0.08 2.76
N VAL A 27 -6.56 0.17 1.50
CA VAL A 27 -7.20 -0.81 0.62
C VAL A 27 -6.19 -1.28 -0.42
N GLY A 28 -6.12 -2.58 -0.68
CA GLY A 28 -5.18 -3.14 -1.64
C GLY A 28 -5.61 -4.48 -2.20
N ILE A 29 -4.96 -4.88 -3.30
CA ILE A 29 -5.15 -6.18 -3.97
C ILE A 29 -4.03 -7.13 -3.53
N PRO A 30 -4.35 -8.32 -3.02
CA PRO A 30 -3.37 -9.36 -2.71
C PRO A 30 -2.80 -9.96 -4.00
N LEU A 31 -1.62 -10.59 -3.91
CA LEU A 31 -0.99 -11.25 -5.04
C LEU A 31 -1.33 -12.73 -5.06
N ALA A 32 -1.40 -13.31 -6.26
CA ALA A 32 -1.48 -14.76 -6.42
C ALA A 32 -0.19 -15.44 -5.93
N ALA A 33 -0.32 -16.64 -5.34
CA ALA A 33 0.79 -17.39 -4.75
C ALA A 33 1.94 -17.64 -5.77
N ALA A 34 1.62 -17.94 -7.02
CA ALA A 34 2.61 -18.11 -8.08
C ALA A 34 3.46 -16.85 -8.29
N VAL A 35 2.83 -15.67 -8.33
CA VAL A 35 3.52 -14.38 -8.49
C VAL A 35 4.37 -14.05 -7.25
N ILE A 36 3.89 -14.37 -6.05
CA ILE A 36 4.68 -14.23 -4.81
C ILE A 36 5.97 -15.07 -4.91
N GLY A 37 5.87 -16.31 -5.40
CA GLY A 37 7.04 -17.18 -5.61
C GLY A 37 8.06 -16.61 -6.60
N GLU A 38 7.60 -16.07 -7.73
CA GLU A 38 8.46 -15.43 -8.75
C GLU A 38 9.15 -14.16 -8.21
N LEU A 39 8.41 -13.34 -7.45
CA LEU A 39 8.96 -12.16 -6.79
C LEU A 39 9.97 -12.54 -5.71
N ALA A 40 9.69 -13.57 -4.90
CA ALA A 40 10.61 -14.05 -3.87
C ALA A 40 11.93 -14.55 -4.47
N ALA A 41 11.88 -15.32 -5.57
CA ALA A 41 13.06 -15.74 -6.30
C ALA A 41 13.85 -14.55 -6.88
N THR A 42 13.16 -13.51 -7.35
CA THR A 42 13.80 -12.29 -7.84
C THR A 42 14.46 -11.51 -6.70
N VAL A 43 13.78 -11.33 -5.58
CA VAL A 43 14.32 -10.66 -4.38
C VAL A 43 15.53 -11.41 -3.83
N ALA A 44 15.49 -12.75 -3.77
CA ALA A 44 16.61 -13.57 -3.30
C ALA A 44 17.91 -13.34 -4.12
N ARG A 45 17.79 -13.11 -5.44
CA ARG A 45 18.95 -12.79 -6.29
C ARG A 45 19.49 -11.37 -6.09
N LEU A 46 18.65 -10.44 -5.69
CA LEU A 46 19.03 -9.02 -5.56
C LEU A 46 19.51 -8.66 -4.15
N ARG A 47 18.93 -9.31 -3.14
CA ARG A 47 19.17 -9.02 -1.73
C ARG A 47 20.61 -9.32 -1.32
N SER A 48 21.16 -8.44 -0.48
CA SER A 48 22.41 -8.66 0.24
C SER A 48 22.23 -8.17 1.68
N ASP A 49 22.89 -8.81 2.63
CA ASP A 49 22.77 -8.44 4.05
C ASP A 49 23.38 -7.07 4.37
N THR A 50 24.26 -6.58 3.49
CA THR A 50 24.97 -5.29 3.63
C THR A 50 24.43 -4.19 2.72
N ASP A 51 23.30 -4.40 2.03
CA ASP A 51 22.78 -3.45 1.04
C ASP A 51 22.15 -2.17 1.62
N GLY A 52 22.02 -2.08 2.94
CA GLY A 52 21.42 -0.90 3.59
C GLY A 52 19.93 -0.72 3.31
N LEU A 53 19.27 -1.77 2.82
CA LEU A 53 17.84 -1.77 2.52
C LEU A 53 17.04 -2.51 3.59
N ARG A 54 15.77 -2.14 3.69
CA ARG A 54 14.75 -2.89 4.41
C ARG A 54 13.88 -3.57 3.36
N TRP A 55 14.02 -4.87 3.24
CA TRP A 55 13.22 -5.68 2.34
C TRP A 55 11.86 -5.98 2.93
N ALA A 56 10.82 -5.84 2.12
CA ALA A 56 9.47 -6.21 2.49
C ALA A 56 9.34 -7.74 2.49
N ALA A 57 8.70 -8.29 3.51
CA ALA A 57 8.42 -9.72 3.57
C ALA A 57 7.35 -10.11 2.52
N PRO A 58 7.43 -11.30 1.92
CA PRO A 58 6.49 -11.74 0.88
C PRO A 58 5.01 -11.61 1.30
N GLU A 59 4.71 -11.87 2.56
CA GLU A 59 3.37 -11.79 3.14
C GLU A 59 2.81 -10.36 3.17
N SER A 60 3.69 -9.37 3.04
CA SER A 60 3.32 -7.95 3.01
C SER A 60 3.14 -7.38 1.61
N TRP A 61 3.42 -8.18 0.56
CA TRP A 61 3.32 -7.70 -0.81
C TRP A 61 1.86 -7.59 -1.27
N HIS A 62 1.52 -6.43 -1.78
CA HIS A 62 0.19 -6.10 -2.30
C HIS A 62 0.29 -4.95 -3.30
N VAL A 63 -0.76 -4.75 -4.06
CA VAL A 63 -0.94 -3.52 -4.86
C VAL A 63 -1.89 -2.61 -4.11
N THR A 64 -1.41 -1.47 -3.62
CA THR A 64 -2.25 -0.51 -2.92
C THR A 64 -3.22 0.15 -3.90
N LEU A 65 -4.51 0.16 -3.57
CA LEU A 65 -5.54 0.95 -4.26
C LEU A 65 -5.63 2.34 -3.65
N GLN A 66 -5.73 2.43 -2.32
CA GLN A 66 -5.83 3.70 -1.61
C GLN A 66 -5.28 3.59 -0.19
N PHE A 67 -4.48 4.57 0.22
CA PHE A 67 -4.15 4.78 1.62
C PHE A 67 -5.25 5.63 2.27
N LEU A 68 -5.81 5.12 3.39
CA LEU A 68 -6.81 5.83 4.17
C LEU A 68 -6.18 6.63 5.32
N GLY A 69 -5.03 6.17 5.80
CA GLY A 69 -4.37 6.79 6.94
C GLY A 69 -4.98 6.36 8.27
N ASN A 70 -4.96 7.25 9.25
CA ASN A 70 -5.54 6.99 10.56
C ASN A 70 -7.07 7.11 10.51
N ALA A 71 -7.74 6.13 11.06
CA ALA A 71 -9.20 6.02 11.07
C ALA A 71 -9.69 5.60 12.46
N GLY A 72 -10.77 6.17 12.91
CA GLY A 72 -11.51 5.69 14.06
C GLY A 72 -12.40 4.49 13.71
N ARG A 73 -13.11 3.99 14.70
CA ARG A 73 -14.01 2.84 14.52
C ARG A 73 -15.15 3.16 13.55
N GLU A 74 -15.74 4.34 13.67
CA GLU A 74 -16.86 4.75 12.82
C GLU A 74 -16.48 4.86 11.35
N GLU A 75 -15.30 5.45 11.03
CA GLU A 75 -14.79 5.50 9.66
C GLU A 75 -14.45 4.10 9.12
N CYS A 76 -13.93 3.21 9.98
CA CYS A 76 -13.66 1.83 9.60
C CYS A 76 -14.96 1.08 9.27
N ASP A 77 -15.96 1.14 10.14
CA ASP A 77 -17.27 0.49 9.96
C ASP A 77 -18.00 1.05 8.73
N CYS A 78 -17.98 2.38 8.52
CA CYS A 78 -18.48 3.03 7.31
C CYS A 78 -17.75 2.48 6.05
N THR A 79 -16.42 2.42 6.09
CA THR A 79 -15.61 1.92 4.97
C THR A 79 -16.01 0.49 4.60
N VAL A 80 -16.12 -0.39 5.59
CA VAL A 80 -16.54 -1.78 5.36
C VAL A 80 -17.93 -1.83 4.72
N ALA A 81 -18.90 -1.06 5.26
CA ALA A 81 -20.26 -1.03 4.73
C ALA A 81 -20.29 -0.57 3.26
N ARG A 82 -19.58 0.54 2.94
CA ARG A 82 -19.54 1.09 1.58
C ARG A 82 -18.81 0.20 0.58
N LEU A 83 -17.70 -0.41 0.98
CA LEU A 83 -16.95 -1.30 0.10
C LEU A 83 -17.70 -2.61 -0.19
N ARG A 84 -18.52 -3.10 0.74
CA ARG A 84 -19.40 -4.27 0.52
C ARG A 84 -20.50 -4.03 -0.51
N GLU A 85 -20.88 -2.77 -0.76
CA GLU A 85 -21.88 -2.40 -1.79
C GLU A 85 -21.31 -2.46 -3.21
N LEU A 86 -20.00 -2.43 -3.39
CA LEU A 86 -19.36 -2.43 -4.70
C LEU A 86 -19.58 -3.76 -5.43
N ARG A 87 -19.89 -3.68 -6.71
CA ARG A 87 -19.99 -4.82 -7.63
C ARG A 87 -19.04 -4.56 -8.80
N LEU A 88 -17.89 -5.19 -8.76
CA LEU A 88 -16.77 -4.90 -9.67
C LEU A 88 -16.28 -6.20 -10.33
N PRO A 89 -15.84 -6.16 -11.58
CA PRO A 89 -15.31 -7.33 -12.28
C PRO A 89 -13.95 -7.77 -11.67
N PRO A 90 -13.51 -9.01 -11.92
CA PRO A 90 -12.15 -9.43 -11.67
C PRO A 90 -11.15 -8.55 -12.42
N VAL A 91 -9.97 -8.33 -11.84
CA VAL A 91 -8.96 -7.45 -12.43
C VAL A 91 -7.83 -8.26 -13.03
N PRO A 92 -7.59 -8.17 -14.36
CA PRO A 92 -6.40 -8.76 -14.96
C PRO A 92 -5.14 -8.01 -14.52
N MET A 93 -4.34 -8.65 -13.68
CA MET A 93 -3.10 -8.10 -13.12
C MET A 93 -1.90 -8.53 -13.96
N ARG A 94 -1.08 -7.57 -14.35
CA ARG A 94 0.19 -7.79 -15.06
C ARG A 94 1.28 -6.94 -14.42
N LEU A 95 2.37 -7.60 -14.01
CA LEU A 95 3.55 -6.92 -13.51
C LEU A 95 4.41 -6.49 -14.70
N GLU A 96 5.00 -5.29 -14.62
CA GLU A 96 5.78 -4.74 -15.74
C GLU A 96 7.28 -4.97 -15.58
N GLY A 97 7.81 -4.74 -14.42
CA GLY A 97 9.24 -4.90 -14.17
C GLY A 97 9.68 -4.15 -12.91
N LEU A 98 10.96 -4.26 -12.61
CA LEU A 98 11.59 -3.56 -11.49
C LEU A 98 11.74 -2.08 -11.82
N GLY A 99 11.43 -1.24 -10.84
CA GLY A 99 11.54 0.20 -10.93
C GLY A 99 11.91 0.84 -9.60
N PHE A 100 12.09 2.16 -9.63
CA PHE A 100 12.51 2.91 -8.45
C PHE A 100 11.69 4.19 -8.28
N PHE A 101 11.33 4.47 -7.04
CA PHE A 101 10.93 5.81 -6.63
C PHE A 101 12.14 6.48 -5.96
N ASP A 102 12.94 7.16 -6.75
CA ASP A 102 14.27 7.65 -6.35
C ASP A 102 14.23 8.57 -5.13
N ARG A 103 13.31 9.55 -5.12
CA ARG A 103 13.17 10.48 -3.99
C ARG A 103 12.76 9.78 -2.70
N ALA A 104 12.04 8.68 -2.81
CA ALA A 104 11.56 7.89 -1.65
C ALA A 104 12.52 6.75 -1.28
N GLY A 105 13.55 6.48 -2.10
CA GLY A 105 14.47 5.37 -1.89
C GLY A 105 13.78 4.01 -1.90
N ILE A 106 12.87 3.77 -2.86
CA ILE A 106 12.05 2.56 -2.94
C ILE A 106 12.43 1.77 -4.20
N LEU A 107 12.70 0.47 -4.03
CA LEU A 107 12.64 -0.53 -5.09
C LEU A 107 11.21 -1.08 -5.15
N MET A 108 10.64 -1.12 -6.33
CA MET A 108 9.28 -1.63 -6.57
C MET A 108 9.20 -2.47 -7.84
N VAL A 109 8.11 -3.21 -7.99
CA VAL A 109 7.66 -3.75 -9.29
C VAL A 109 6.48 -2.92 -9.75
N GLY A 110 6.54 -2.43 -10.98
CA GLY A 110 5.42 -1.75 -11.61
C GLY A 110 4.27 -2.73 -11.92
N VAL A 111 3.06 -2.23 -11.90
CA VAL A 111 1.86 -2.97 -12.31
C VAL A 111 1.22 -2.23 -13.46
N ARG A 112 0.85 -2.97 -14.51
CA ARG A 112 0.19 -2.38 -15.68
C ARG A 112 -1.16 -1.80 -15.29
N VAL A 113 -1.37 -0.56 -15.66
CA VAL A 113 -2.66 0.10 -15.50
C VAL A 113 -3.61 -0.43 -16.56
N THR A 114 -4.66 -1.16 -16.12
CA THR A 114 -5.77 -1.61 -16.99
C THR A 114 -7.02 -0.82 -16.68
N PRO A 115 -8.01 -0.78 -17.61
CA PRO A 115 -9.30 -0.14 -17.35
C PRO A 115 -10.01 -0.69 -16.13
N GLU A 116 -9.93 -2.02 -15.90
CA GLU A 116 -10.54 -2.71 -14.75
C GLU A 116 -9.86 -2.30 -13.45
N LEU A 117 -8.52 -2.23 -13.42
CA LEU A 117 -7.77 -1.77 -12.25
C LEU A 117 -8.12 -0.32 -11.89
N LEU A 118 -8.22 0.55 -12.90
CA LEU A 118 -8.65 1.95 -12.69
C LEU A 118 -10.09 2.04 -12.22
N LEU A 119 -10.98 1.17 -12.73
CA LEU A 119 -12.37 1.12 -12.28
C LEU A 119 -12.43 0.77 -10.79
N VAL A 120 -11.70 -0.26 -10.36
CA VAL A 120 -11.66 -0.68 -8.94
C VAL A 120 -11.07 0.43 -8.07
N GLU A 121 -9.95 1.02 -8.46
CA GLU A 121 -9.31 2.12 -7.71
C GLU A 121 -10.27 3.30 -7.52
N ARG A 122 -10.91 3.77 -8.60
CA ARG A 122 -11.84 4.91 -8.56
C ARG A 122 -13.09 4.60 -7.76
N SER A 123 -13.63 3.37 -7.87
CA SER A 123 -14.81 2.95 -7.12
C SER A 123 -14.51 2.87 -5.62
N VAL A 124 -13.38 2.31 -5.23
CA VAL A 124 -12.90 2.30 -3.85
C VAL A 124 -12.74 3.73 -3.32
N THR A 125 -12.07 4.59 -4.08
CA THR A 125 -11.85 5.99 -3.70
C THR A 125 -13.16 6.77 -3.57
N ALA A 126 -14.13 6.55 -4.46
CA ALA A 126 -15.44 7.19 -4.39
C ALA A 126 -16.23 6.71 -3.15
N ALA A 127 -16.18 5.41 -2.86
CA ALA A 127 -16.86 4.83 -1.70
C ALA A 127 -16.29 5.33 -0.36
N THR A 128 -14.96 5.33 -0.23
CA THR A 128 -14.28 5.76 1.01
C THR A 128 -14.38 7.27 1.25
N ARG A 129 -14.52 8.07 0.17
CA ARG A 129 -14.78 9.51 0.29
C ARG A 129 -16.07 9.79 1.05
N LEU A 130 -17.08 8.95 0.94
CA LEU A 130 -18.34 9.07 1.70
C LEU A 130 -18.15 8.83 3.21
N CYS A 131 -17.02 8.21 3.58
CA CYS A 131 -16.61 7.98 4.97
C CYS A 131 -15.60 9.01 5.49
N GLY A 132 -15.40 10.12 4.78
CA GLY A 132 -14.53 11.22 5.19
C GLY A 132 -13.08 11.15 4.71
N PHE A 133 -12.69 10.12 3.95
CA PHE A 133 -11.31 10.03 3.46
C PHE A 133 -11.09 10.90 2.23
N VAL A 134 -9.96 11.62 2.26
CA VAL A 134 -9.57 12.51 1.14
C VAL A 134 -8.79 11.68 0.10
N PRO A 135 -9.19 11.71 -1.17
CA PRO A 135 -8.44 11.05 -2.25
C PRO A 135 -7.04 11.62 -2.42
N GLU A 136 -6.09 10.77 -2.83
CA GLU A 136 -4.77 11.22 -3.28
C GLU A 136 -4.91 12.06 -4.57
N THR A 137 -4.21 13.18 -4.62
CA THR A 137 -4.25 14.10 -5.79
C THR A 137 -3.25 13.74 -6.88
N ARG A 138 -2.25 12.93 -6.54
CA ARG A 138 -1.24 12.45 -7.50
C ARG A 138 -1.82 11.36 -8.41
N PRO A 139 -1.36 11.26 -9.66
CA PRO A 139 -1.77 10.18 -10.55
C PRO A 139 -1.53 8.81 -9.92
N TYR A 140 -2.49 7.91 -10.06
CA TYR A 140 -2.39 6.54 -9.58
C TYR A 140 -1.26 5.80 -10.29
N ARG A 141 -0.32 5.26 -9.52
CA ARG A 141 0.83 4.50 -9.99
C ARG A 141 0.89 3.16 -9.26
N PRO A 142 0.17 2.14 -9.74
CA PRO A 142 0.12 0.85 -9.09
C PRO A 142 1.49 0.18 -9.09
N HIS A 143 1.89 -0.31 -7.91
CA HIS A 143 3.18 -0.95 -7.73
C HIS A 143 3.18 -1.86 -6.51
N ILE A 144 4.13 -2.77 -6.45
CA ILE A 144 4.44 -3.61 -5.31
C ILE A 144 5.77 -3.13 -4.72
N THR A 145 5.79 -2.69 -3.48
CA THR A 145 7.04 -2.29 -2.80
C THR A 145 7.83 -3.54 -2.40
N LEU A 146 9.07 -3.67 -2.87
CA LEU A 146 9.98 -4.77 -2.52
C LEU A 146 10.99 -4.40 -1.45
N ALA A 147 11.53 -3.18 -1.50
CA ALA A 147 12.49 -2.70 -0.49
C ALA A 147 12.46 -1.18 -0.35
N ARG A 148 12.91 -0.70 0.80
CA ARG A 148 13.08 0.72 1.11
C ARG A 148 14.49 0.97 1.65
N SER A 149 15.11 2.07 1.25
CA SER A 149 16.36 2.53 1.85
C SER A 149 16.18 2.78 3.35
N LYS A 150 17.17 2.39 4.15
CA LYS A 150 17.24 2.73 5.58
C LYS A 150 17.63 4.20 5.80
N SER A 151 18.30 4.81 4.83
CA SER A 151 18.62 6.24 4.81
C SER A 151 17.57 7.05 4.06
N LYS A 152 17.48 8.36 4.32
CA LYS A 152 16.58 9.25 3.57
C LYS A 152 17.02 9.33 2.10
N GLY A 153 16.06 9.16 1.18
CA GLY A 153 16.29 9.29 -0.27
C GLY A 153 17.02 8.10 -0.91
N GLN A 154 17.72 8.36 -2.00
CA GLN A 154 18.53 7.37 -2.72
C GLN A 154 19.80 7.02 -1.93
N GLY A 155 19.68 6.07 -1.00
CA GLY A 155 20.85 5.51 -0.32
C GLY A 155 21.73 4.71 -1.29
N ARG A 156 22.99 4.47 -0.88
CA ARG A 156 23.98 3.67 -1.63
C ARG A 156 23.41 2.34 -2.14
N GLY A 157 22.61 1.64 -1.31
CA GLY A 157 21.98 0.36 -1.68
C GLY A 157 21.06 0.45 -2.89
N ILE A 158 20.30 1.53 -3.05
CA ILE A 158 19.46 1.75 -4.24
C ILE A 158 20.32 1.94 -5.49
N LEU A 159 21.43 2.67 -5.40
CA LEU A 159 22.35 2.89 -6.52
C LEU A 159 23.03 1.57 -6.93
N GLU A 160 23.48 0.78 -5.97
CA GLU A 160 24.08 -0.53 -6.21
C GLU A 160 23.08 -1.51 -6.84
N LEU A 161 21.81 -1.50 -6.39
CA LEU A 161 20.75 -2.30 -7.01
C LEU A 161 20.49 -1.89 -8.46
N LYS A 162 20.44 -0.60 -8.76
CA LYS A 162 20.27 -0.10 -10.13
C LYS A 162 21.37 -0.64 -11.06
N ALA A 163 22.61 -0.67 -10.57
CA ALA A 163 23.72 -1.19 -11.34
C ALA A 163 23.67 -2.73 -11.52
N LYS A 164 23.07 -3.46 -10.55
CA LYS A 164 22.91 -4.93 -10.61
C LYS A 164 21.75 -5.37 -11.51
N ILE A 165 20.71 -4.56 -11.65
CA ILE A 165 19.54 -4.90 -12.48
C ILE A 165 19.92 -4.72 -13.95
N GLY A 166 20.34 -5.80 -14.56
CA GLY A 166 20.60 -5.88 -16.01
C GLY A 166 19.29 -6.11 -16.78
N ARG A 167 19.01 -7.37 -17.16
CA ARG A 167 17.78 -7.73 -17.85
C ARG A 167 16.61 -7.70 -16.87
N GLN A 168 15.51 -7.03 -17.26
CA GLN A 168 14.28 -6.99 -16.48
C GLN A 168 13.67 -8.39 -16.33
N PRO A 169 13.24 -8.79 -15.13
CA PRO A 169 12.52 -10.03 -14.95
C PRO A 169 11.15 -9.97 -15.61
N SER A 170 10.69 -11.12 -16.08
CA SER A 170 9.30 -11.33 -16.51
C SER A 170 8.52 -12.02 -15.40
N PHE A 171 7.27 -11.64 -15.24
CA PHE A 171 6.38 -12.18 -14.22
C PHE A 171 5.09 -12.67 -14.88
N SER A 172 4.51 -13.73 -14.32
CA SER A 172 3.21 -14.23 -14.73
C SER A 172 2.10 -13.21 -14.44
N GLY A 173 1.07 -13.20 -15.30
CA GLY A 173 -0.16 -12.48 -15.00
C GLY A 173 -1.10 -13.33 -14.16
N PHE A 174 -2.05 -12.67 -13.47
CA PHE A 174 -3.13 -13.34 -12.74
C PHE A 174 -4.40 -12.49 -12.78
N ALA A 175 -5.53 -13.10 -12.45
CA ALA A 175 -6.77 -12.37 -12.19
C ALA A 175 -6.90 -12.15 -10.69
N ALA A 176 -7.06 -10.90 -10.27
CA ALA A 176 -7.43 -10.60 -8.89
C ALA A 176 -8.93 -10.79 -8.73
N GLU A 177 -9.33 -11.66 -7.80
CA GLU A 177 -10.73 -12.01 -7.51
C GLU A 177 -11.25 -11.35 -6.22
N GLU A 178 -10.39 -10.59 -5.54
CA GLU A 178 -10.75 -9.83 -4.34
C GLU A 178 -9.84 -8.62 -4.16
N PHE A 179 -10.32 -7.66 -3.38
CA PHE A 179 -9.50 -6.63 -2.75
C PHE A 179 -9.77 -6.62 -1.24
N LEU A 180 -8.85 -6.05 -0.47
CA LEU A 180 -8.83 -6.21 0.98
C LEU A 180 -8.71 -4.86 1.67
N LEU A 181 -9.37 -4.72 2.82
CA LEU A 181 -9.07 -3.68 3.79
C LEU A 181 -8.02 -4.21 4.76
N TYR A 182 -6.91 -3.50 4.84
CA TYR A 182 -5.79 -3.82 5.71
C TYR A 182 -5.65 -2.81 6.83
N GLU A 183 -5.24 -3.28 7.98
CA GLU A 183 -4.67 -2.44 9.03
C GLU A 183 -3.15 -2.60 9.07
N SER A 184 -2.45 -1.48 9.18
CA SER A 184 -1.00 -1.39 9.21
C SER A 184 -0.48 -1.11 10.61
N PHE A 185 0.35 -2.01 11.13
CA PHE A 185 1.07 -1.87 12.39
C PHE A 185 2.53 -1.54 12.10
N LEU A 186 2.98 -0.39 12.59
CA LEU A 186 4.36 0.04 12.43
C LEU A 186 5.21 -0.55 13.54
N GLY A 187 6.30 -1.22 13.18
CA GLY A 187 7.25 -1.78 14.12
C GLY A 187 8.71 -1.50 13.72
N PRO A 188 9.67 -1.74 14.62
CA PRO A 188 11.10 -1.54 14.34
C PRO A 188 11.60 -2.38 13.15
N ALA A 189 11.06 -3.59 12.99
CA ALA A 189 11.40 -4.49 11.89
C ALA A 189 10.71 -4.15 10.57
N GLY A 190 9.74 -3.25 10.57
CA GLY A 190 8.94 -2.89 9.40
C GLY A 190 7.45 -2.83 9.71
N SER A 191 6.64 -2.67 8.67
CA SER A 191 5.18 -2.72 8.80
C SER A 191 4.68 -4.14 8.73
N ARG A 192 3.77 -4.50 9.64
CA ARG A 192 2.96 -5.73 9.62
C ARG A 192 1.55 -5.32 9.20
N TYR A 193 0.91 -6.16 8.41
CA TYR A 193 -0.45 -5.91 7.93
C TYR A 193 -1.39 -7.01 8.41
N GLU A 194 -2.59 -6.62 8.85
CA GLU A 194 -3.67 -7.52 9.18
C GLU A 194 -4.87 -7.24 8.28
N ILE A 195 -5.50 -8.30 7.81
CA ILE A 195 -6.71 -8.19 6.99
C ILE A 195 -7.88 -7.93 7.93
N ARG A 196 -8.57 -6.81 7.70
CA ARG A 196 -9.80 -6.46 8.42
C ARG A 196 -11.04 -6.96 7.71
N GLU A 197 -11.05 -6.91 6.37
CA GLU A 197 -12.19 -7.36 5.59
C GLU A 197 -11.76 -7.75 4.17
N ARG A 198 -12.53 -8.65 3.54
CA ARG A 198 -12.34 -9.15 2.17
C ARG A 198 -13.53 -8.78 1.33
N PHE A 199 -13.30 -8.29 0.11
CA PHE A 199 -14.33 -7.87 -0.81
C PHE A 199 -14.14 -8.61 -2.14
N PRO A 200 -15.09 -9.47 -2.55
CA PRO A 200 -14.97 -10.24 -3.77
C PRO A 200 -15.12 -9.34 -5.01
N LEU A 201 -14.35 -9.67 -6.03
CA LEU A 201 -14.50 -9.20 -7.40
C LEU A 201 -15.18 -10.28 -8.25
N GLY A 202 -16.00 -9.91 -9.23
CA GLY A 202 -16.73 -10.88 -10.06
C GLY A 202 -18.02 -11.38 -9.44
N GLY A 203 -18.47 -10.86 -8.29
CA GLY A 203 -19.78 -11.17 -7.73
C GLY A 203 -20.91 -10.62 -8.61
N ARG A 204 -21.89 -11.51 -8.92
CA ARG A 204 -23.17 -11.12 -9.54
C ARG A 204 -24.06 -10.41 -8.55
#